data_f9a6772369e0065493c4aa44613c5350
#
_entry.id   f9a6772369e0065493c4aa44613c5350
#
_cell.length_a   1.000
_cell.length_b   1.000
_cell.length_c   1.000
_cell.angle_alpha   90.00
_cell.angle_beta   90.00
_cell.angle_gamma   90.00
#
_symmetry.space_group_name_H-M   'P 1'
#
loop_
_entity.id
_entity.type
_entity.pdbx_description
1 polymer ?
#
loop_
_entity_poly.entity_id
_entity_poly.type
_entity_poly.pdbx_seq_one_letter_code
_entity_poly.pdbx_strand_id
1 'polypeptide(L)'
;MKTLTDTFGRKFPYIRLSITDVCNYSCSYCLPEGYKKTPGDTRSFMSAEEISRLTKALSELGVCKIRLTGGEPTVRKDFFDILKDMKQNSNIPKVTMTTNGYRLDKIAEQLSEAGLDGINISIDSLNRETFKKLTGHDRLDEILEGIRTLQKLNFKNIKINAVLLKGINDTHEEFEKFGNFIKNNKI
;
A
#
# COMPACT_ATOMS: atom_id res chain seq x y z
N MET A 1 -27.57 11.62 4.24
CA MET A 1 -26.13 11.82 3.93
C MET A 1 -25.99 11.98 2.41
N LYS A 2 -25.20 12.94 1.95
CA LYS A 2 -24.82 13.01 0.54
C LYS A 2 -23.97 11.79 0.21
N THR A 3 -24.13 11.23 -0.98
CA THR A 3 -23.34 10.07 -1.43
C THR A 3 -22.66 10.44 -2.73
N LEU A 4 -21.37 10.19 -2.83
CA LEU A 4 -20.62 10.36 -4.07
C LEU A 4 -21.17 9.36 -5.10
N THR A 5 -21.88 9.88 -6.10
CA THR A 5 -22.59 9.06 -7.09
C THR A 5 -22.37 9.66 -8.48
N ASP A 6 -22.15 8.82 -9.48
CA ASP A 6 -22.07 9.27 -10.86
C ASP A 6 -23.45 9.36 -11.54
N THR A 7 -23.45 9.80 -12.79
CA THR A 7 -24.67 9.96 -13.61
C THR A 7 -25.36 8.62 -13.92
N PHE A 8 -24.70 7.48 -13.69
CA PHE A 8 -25.26 6.13 -13.86
C PHE A 8 -25.77 5.53 -12.54
N GLY A 9 -25.78 6.30 -11.44
CA GLY A 9 -26.24 5.84 -10.14
C GLY A 9 -25.22 4.98 -9.37
N ARG A 10 -23.97 4.85 -9.84
CA ARG A 10 -22.93 4.10 -9.13
C ARG A 10 -22.43 4.92 -7.95
N LYS A 11 -22.37 4.30 -6.78
CA LYS A 11 -21.88 4.90 -5.54
C LYS A 11 -20.40 4.61 -5.33
N PHE A 12 -19.64 5.56 -4.83
CA PHE A 12 -18.20 5.45 -4.58
C PHE A 12 -17.88 5.56 -3.09
N PRO A 13 -18.18 4.53 -2.29
CA PRO A 13 -17.87 4.52 -0.86
C PRO A 13 -16.37 4.25 -0.57
N TYR A 14 -15.59 3.91 -1.59
CA TYR A 14 -14.18 3.55 -1.51
C TYR A 14 -13.35 4.32 -2.52
N ILE A 15 -12.28 4.97 -2.04
CA ILE A 15 -11.33 5.74 -2.85
C ILE A 15 -9.91 5.18 -2.67
N ARG A 16 -9.17 5.13 -3.77
CA ARG A 16 -7.72 4.95 -3.75
C ARG A 16 -7.09 6.33 -3.93
N LEU A 17 -6.28 6.75 -2.95
CA LEU A 17 -5.61 8.04 -2.94
C LEU A 17 -4.10 7.84 -3.11
N SER A 18 -3.58 8.23 -4.27
CA SER A 18 -2.14 8.30 -4.50
C SER A 18 -1.61 9.58 -3.86
N ILE A 19 -0.69 9.44 -2.90
CA ILE A 19 -0.10 10.58 -2.17
C ILE A 19 1.31 10.93 -2.66
N THR A 20 1.88 10.12 -3.53
CA THR A 20 3.18 10.31 -4.16
C THR A 20 3.30 9.44 -5.40
N ASP A 21 4.10 9.82 -6.37
CA ASP A 21 4.53 8.96 -7.49
C ASP A 21 5.96 8.41 -7.29
N VAL A 22 6.65 8.87 -6.25
CA VAL A 22 7.98 8.38 -5.90
C VAL A 22 7.89 6.93 -5.43
N CYS A 23 8.73 6.08 -6.00
CA CYS A 23 8.92 4.71 -5.56
C CYS A 23 10.41 4.42 -5.37
N ASN A 24 10.73 3.66 -4.35
CA ASN A 24 12.10 3.25 -4.04
C ASN A 24 12.47 1.90 -4.66
N TYR A 25 11.53 1.24 -5.38
CA TYR A 25 11.78 0.02 -6.14
C TYR A 25 11.83 0.30 -7.64
N SER A 26 12.45 -0.63 -8.38
CA SER A 26 12.61 -0.59 -9.83
C SER A 26 12.00 -1.84 -10.48
N CYS A 27 10.74 -2.15 -10.11
CA CYS A 27 10.08 -3.34 -10.62
C CYS A 27 10.04 -3.36 -12.15
N SER A 28 10.48 -4.49 -12.73
CA SER A 28 10.70 -4.65 -14.18
C SER A 28 9.47 -4.38 -15.05
N TYR A 29 8.28 -4.57 -14.49
CA TYR A 29 6.98 -4.36 -15.17
C TYR A 29 6.33 -3.00 -14.85
N CYS A 30 6.91 -2.20 -13.93
CA CYS A 30 6.32 -0.93 -13.48
C CYS A 30 7.26 0.26 -13.75
N LEU A 31 8.38 0.34 -13.04
CA LEU A 31 9.39 1.39 -13.15
C LEU A 31 10.79 0.76 -13.31
N PRO A 32 11.10 0.12 -14.45
CA PRO A 32 12.33 -0.66 -14.61
C PRO A 32 13.60 0.15 -14.43
N GLU A 33 13.54 1.46 -14.70
CA GLU A 33 14.67 2.37 -14.51
C GLU A 33 14.65 3.09 -13.15
N GLY A 34 13.73 2.70 -12.24
CA GLY A 34 13.45 3.41 -10.99
C GLY A 34 12.75 4.75 -11.22
N TYR A 35 12.35 5.40 -10.11
CA TYR A 35 11.73 6.71 -10.18
C TYR A 35 12.75 7.78 -10.62
N LYS A 36 12.40 8.54 -11.65
CA LYS A 36 13.17 9.68 -12.13
C LYS A 36 12.26 10.89 -12.21
N LYS A 37 12.62 11.98 -11.53
CA LYS A 37 11.90 13.24 -11.72
C LYS A 37 12.20 13.78 -13.11
N THR A 38 11.15 14.07 -13.89
CA THR A 38 11.30 14.65 -15.21
C THR A 38 11.96 16.03 -15.10
N PRO A 39 13.04 16.33 -15.83
CA PRO A 39 13.62 17.66 -15.85
C PRO A 39 12.57 18.72 -16.22
N GLY A 40 12.50 19.81 -15.45
CA GLY A 40 11.52 20.89 -15.66
C GLY A 40 10.12 20.60 -15.11
N ASP A 41 9.88 19.46 -14.49
CA ASP A 41 8.59 19.16 -13.84
C ASP A 41 8.40 20.02 -12.58
N THR A 42 7.42 20.91 -12.64
CA THR A 42 7.05 21.84 -11.55
C THR A 42 5.89 21.30 -10.69
N ARG A 43 5.34 20.12 -11.02
CA ARG A 43 4.25 19.52 -10.23
C ARG A 43 4.72 19.19 -8.83
N SER A 44 3.91 19.54 -7.85
CA SER A 44 4.08 19.15 -6.45
C SER A 44 3.01 18.15 -6.05
N PHE A 45 3.32 17.31 -5.06
CA PHE A 45 2.30 16.49 -4.41
C PHE A 45 1.43 17.36 -3.51
N MET A 46 0.18 16.93 -3.30
CA MET A 46 -0.67 17.56 -2.29
C MET A 46 0.06 17.60 -0.94
N SER A 47 -0.03 18.72 -0.24
CA SER A 47 0.45 18.84 1.13
C SER A 47 -0.40 18.00 2.10
N ALA A 48 0.07 17.79 3.32
CA ALA A 48 -0.71 17.09 4.35
C ALA A 48 -2.03 17.81 4.63
N GLU A 49 -2.03 19.15 4.64
CA GLU A 49 -3.23 19.97 4.85
C GLU A 49 -4.22 19.85 3.69
N GLU A 50 -3.74 19.75 2.45
CA GLU A 50 -4.61 19.54 1.28
C GLU A 50 -5.24 18.15 1.31
N ILE A 51 -4.47 17.11 1.70
CA ILE A 51 -4.99 15.76 1.88
C ILE A 51 -6.01 15.73 3.02
N SER A 52 -5.77 16.43 4.14
CA SER A 52 -6.72 16.56 5.23
C SER A 52 -8.05 17.17 4.78
N ARG A 53 -8.01 18.29 4.04
CA ARG A 53 -9.21 18.92 3.48
C ARG A 53 -9.95 18.00 2.51
N LEU A 54 -9.21 17.33 1.62
CA LEU A 54 -9.79 16.39 0.66
C LEU A 54 -10.50 15.23 1.37
N THR A 55 -9.85 14.62 2.36
CA THR A 55 -10.41 13.45 3.06
C THR A 55 -11.64 13.80 3.90
N LYS A 56 -11.68 14.99 4.50
CA LYS A 56 -12.89 15.52 5.16
C LYS A 56 -14.04 15.68 4.17
N ALA A 57 -13.80 16.34 3.03
CA ALA A 57 -14.81 16.50 1.99
C ALA A 57 -15.32 15.15 1.45
N LEU A 58 -14.44 14.18 1.24
CA LEU A 58 -14.81 12.83 0.82
C LEU A 58 -15.68 12.12 1.87
N SER A 59 -15.36 12.29 3.16
CA SER A 59 -16.19 11.75 4.25
C SER A 59 -17.61 12.32 4.24
N GLU A 60 -17.76 13.64 4.05
CA GLU A 60 -19.05 14.31 3.95
C GLU A 60 -19.88 13.82 2.74
N LEU A 61 -19.19 13.35 1.69
CA LEU A 61 -19.80 12.72 0.51
C LEU A 61 -20.03 11.22 0.67
N GLY A 62 -19.91 10.68 1.88
CA GLY A 62 -20.23 9.28 2.19
C GLY A 62 -19.14 8.27 1.82
N VAL A 63 -17.91 8.73 1.56
CA VAL A 63 -16.76 7.83 1.43
C VAL A 63 -16.44 7.24 2.81
N CYS A 64 -16.43 5.91 2.93
CA CYS A 64 -16.21 5.22 4.20
C CYS A 64 -14.88 4.42 4.22
N LYS A 65 -14.17 4.38 3.09
CA LYS A 65 -12.87 3.71 3.00
C LYS A 65 -11.93 4.47 2.08
N ILE A 66 -10.73 4.74 2.57
CA ILE A 66 -9.63 5.24 1.73
C ILE A 66 -8.47 4.24 1.78
N ARG A 67 -7.87 4.02 0.61
CA ARG A 67 -6.61 3.28 0.50
C ARG A 67 -5.51 4.21 0.05
N LEU A 68 -4.55 4.43 0.93
CA LEU A 68 -3.33 5.15 0.60
C LEU A 68 -2.48 4.30 -0.35
N THR A 69 -1.98 4.93 -1.39
CA THR A 69 -1.14 4.33 -2.41
C THR A 69 -0.22 5.39 -3.00
N GLY A 70 0.45 5.06 -4.10
CA GLY A 70 1.33 5.97 -4.82
C GLY A 70 2.26 5.18 -5.71
N GLY A 71 3.50 5.63 -5.83
CA GLY A 71 4.64 4.76 -6.05
C GLY A 71 4.78 3.87 -4.80
N GLU A 72 5.52 4.36 -3.80
CA GLU A 72 5.51 3.75 -2.46
C GLU A 72 5.13 4.82 -1.42
N PRO A 73 3.96 4.72 -0.75
CA PRO A 73 3.51 5.78 0.15
C PRO A 73 4.43 6.01 1.35
N THR A 74 5.12 4.97 1.84
CA THR A 74 5.98 5.05 3.02
C THR A 74 7.30 5.78 2.78
N VAL A 75 7.66 6.10 1.53
CA VAL A 75 8.85 6.93 1.25
C VAL A 75 8.57 8.42 1.44
N ARG A 76 7.30 8.80 1.53
CA ARG A 76 6.89 10.16 1.80
C ARG A 76 7.19 10.51 3.26
N LYS A 77 7.92 11.61 3.50
CA LYS A 77 8.42 11.96 4.84
C LYS A 77 7.32 12.19 5.86
N ASP A 78 6.21 12.80 5.45
CA ASP A 78 5.04 13.13 6.27
C ASP A 78 3.94 12.05 6.21
N PHE A 79 4.27 10.83 5.75
CA PHE A 79 3.32 9.72 5.62
C PHE A 79 2.55 9.42 6.92
N PHE A 80 3.26 9.35 8.05
CA PHE A 80 2.65 9.04 9.34
C PHE A 80 1.78 10.18 9.87
N ASP A 81 2.14 11.42 9.58
CA ASP A 81 1.33 12.58 9.95
C ASP A 81 0.01 12.59 9.15
N ILE A 82 0.09 12.30 7.85
CA ILE A 82 -1.09 12.13 6.99
C ILE A 82 -1.98 10.99 7.50
N LEU A 83 -1.41 9.83 7.82
CA LEU A 83 -2.18 8.67 8.31
C LEU A 83 -2.89 9.00 9.63
N LYS A 84 -2.17 9.59 10.59
CA LYS A 84 -2.74 9.99 11.89
C LYS A 84 -3.85 11.02 11.72
N ASP A 85 -3.62 12.06 10.91
CA ASP A 85 -4.64 13.08 10.63
C ASP A 85 -5.90 12.47 10.00
N MET A 86 -5.75 11.59 9.02
CA MET A 86 -6.88 10.88 8.42
C MET A 86 -7.68 10.07 9.45
N LYS A 87 -7.01 9.41 10.37
CA LYS A 87 -7.68 8.61 11.42
C LYS A 87 -8.37 9.47 12.48
N GLN A 88 -7.81 10.61 12.82
CA GLN A 88 -8.29 11.48 13.90
C GLN A 88 -9.31 12.53 13.43
N ASN A 89 -9.12 13.05 12.23
CA ASN A 89 -9.79 14.28 11.79
C ASN A 89 -10.69 14.13 10.56
N SER A 90 -10.60 13.05 9.78
CA SER A 90 -11.38 12.94 8.55
C SER A 90 -12.75 12.27 8.70
N ASN A 91 -13.01 11.59 9.81
CA ASN A 91 -14.19 10.73 10.01
C ASN A 91 -14.32 9.59 8.98
N ILE A 92 -13.23 9.21 8.31
CA ILE A 92 -13.20 8.02 7.43
C ILE A 92 -13.11 6.77 8.29
N PRO A 93 -14.11 5.88 8.29
CA PRO A 93 -14.13 4.70 9.15
C PRO A 93 -12.96 3.74 8.90
N LYS A 94 -12.50 3.64 7.65
CA LYS A 94 -11.46 2.66 7.29
C LYS A 94 -10.36 3.27 6.42
N VAL A 95 -9.15 3.35 6.96
CA VAL A 95 -7.94 3.76 6.25
C VAL A 95 -7.03 2.56 6.07
N THR A 96 -6.72 2.23 4.83
CA THR A 96 -5.84 1.11 4.46
C THR A 96 -4.70 1.59 3.59
N MET A 97 -3.68 0.76 3.36
CA MET A 97 -2.60 1.11 2.43
C MET A 97 -2.25 -0.04 1.50
N THR A 98 -1.61 0.30 0.38
CA THR A 98 -0.86 -0.65 -0.45
C THR A 98 0.59 -0.22 -0.43
N THR A 99 1.49 -1.17 -0.20
CA THR A 99 2.93 -0.95 -0.07
C THR A 99 3.73 -2.07 -0.72
N ASN A 100 4.93 -1.78 -1.13
CA ASN A 100 5.92 -2.78 -1.54
C ASN A 100 6.60 -3.45 -0.34
N GLY A 101 6.23 -3.06 0.89
CA GLY A 101 6.76 -3.62 2.12
C GLY A 101 8.15 -3.12 2.53
N TYR A 102 8.67 -2.08 1.88
CA TYR A 102 9.96 -1.49 2.25
C TYR A 102 10.00 -1.10 3.73
N ARG A 103 11.02 -1.59 4.44
CA ARG A 103 11.23 -1.39 5.87
C ARG A 103 10.02 -1.78 6.75
N LEU A 104 9.16 -2.68 6.29
CA LEU A 104 7.99 -3.09 7.05
C LEU A 104 8.37 -3.65 8.43
N ASP A 105 9.50 -4.33 8.53
CA ASP A 105 10.10 -4.81 9.78
C ASP A 105 10.38 -3.68 10.80
N LYS A 106 10.61 -2.45 10.33
CA LYS A 106 10.93 -1.29 11.15
C LYS A 106 9.71 -0.43 11.49
N ILE A 107 8.70 -0.43 10.62
CA ILE A 107 7.57 0.50 10.73
C ILE A 107 6.25 -0.19 11.14
N ALA A 108 6.22 -1.51 11.28
CA ALA A 108 5.00 -2.27 11.57
C ALA A 108 4.30 -1.80 12.87
N GLU A 109 5.05 -1.56 13.93
CA GLU A 109 4.51 -1.04 15.20
C GLU A 109 3.90 0.35 15.00
N GLN A 110 4.64 1.24 14.35
CA GLN A 110 4.19 2.61 14.09
C GLN A 110 2.95 2.67 13.20
N LEU A 111 2.80 1.75 12.23
CA LEU A 111 1.58 1.62 11.42
C LEU A 111 0.36 1.21 12.27
N SER A 112 0.56 0.28 13.18
CA SER A 112 -0.48 -0.17 14.11
C SER A 112 -0.90 0.95 15.06
N GLU A 113 0.06 1.64 15.68
CA GLU A 113 -0.16 2.77 16.58
C GLU A 113 -0.83 3.96 15.90
N ALA A 114 -0.48 4.22 14.64
CA ALA A 114 -1.14 5.27 13.84
C ALA A 114 -2.58 4.93 13.43
N GLY A 115 -3.07 3.74 13.78
CA GLY A 115 -4.44 3.31 13.57
C GLY A 115 -4.75 2.84 12.14
N LEU A 116 -3.77 2.33 11.40
CA LEU A 116 -4.01 1.74 10.08
C LEU A 116 -4.94 0.52 10.19
N ASP A 117 -6.02 0.47 9.42
CA ASP A 117 -7.05 -0.59 9.50
C ASP A 117 -6.75 -1.82 8.62
N GLY A 118 -5.78 -1.73 7.74
CA GLY A 118 -5.42 -2.85 6.87
C GLY A 118 -4.30 -2.52 5.91
N ILE A 119 -3.55 -3.53 5.53
CA ILE A 119 -2.38 -3.42 4.67
C ILE A 119 -2.45 -4.43 3.53
N ASN A 120 -2.19 -3.97 2.31
CA ASN A 120 -1.93 -4.81 1.17
C ASN A 120 -0.43 -4.73 0.86
N ILE A 121 0.26 -5.84 0.94
CA ILE A 121 1.70 -5.92 0.70
C ILE A 121 1.90 -6.56 -0.67
N SER A 122 2.64 -5.89 -1.53
CA SER A 122 2.97 -6.40 -2.86
C SER A 122 4.17 -7.33 -2.78
N ILE A 123 3.96 -8.63 -3.01
CA ILE A 123 4.99 -9.67 -3.05
C ILE A 123 4.70 -10.52 -4.27
N ASP A 124 5.49 -10.34 -5.32
CA ASP A 124 5.26 -11.04 -6.59
C ASP A 124 5.83 -12.45 -6.63
N SER A 125 6.74 -12.79 -5.71
CA SER A 125 7.26 -14.15 -5.52
C SER A 125 7.74 -14.36 -4.09
N LEU A 126 7.55 -15.56 -3.56
CA LEU A 126 8.16 -16.03 -2.30
C LEU A 126 9.51 -16.72 -2.53
N ASN A 127 9.98 -16.78 -3.78
CA ASN A 127 11.34 -17.13 -4.10
C ASN A 127 12.22 -15.88 -4.10
N ARG A 128 13.27 -15.85 -3.29
CA ARG A 128 14.14 -14.67 -3.09
C ARG A 128 14.78 -14.19 -4.39
N GLU A 129 15.28 -15.10 -5.23
CA GLU A 129 15.93 -14.73 -6.48
C GLU A 129 14.93 -14.17 -7.49
N THR A 130 13.75 -14.78 -7.59
CA THR A 130 12.66 -14.28 -8.45
C THR A 130 12.18 -12.92 -7.97
N PHE A 131 11.96 -12.75 -6.66
CA PHE A 131 11.59 -11.46 -6.06
C PHE A 131 12.61 -10.37 -6.38
N LYS A 132 13.90 -10.67 -6.13
CA LYS A 132 15.00 -9.74 -6.42
C LYS A 132 15.07 -9.37 -7.91
N LYS A 133 14.91 -10.35 -8.80
CA LYS A 133 14.90 -10.12 -10.25
C LYS A 133 13.73 -9.22 -10.67
N LEU A 134 12.55 -9.40 -10.08
CA LEU A 134 11.35 -8.64 -10.42
C LEU A 134 11.39 -7.20 -9.88
N THR A 135 11.85 -7.05 -8.65
CA THR A 135 11.76 -5.76 -7.92
C THR A 135 13.04 -4.92 -8.00
N GLY A 136 14.15 -5.51 -8.42
CA GLY A 136 15.48 -4.90 -8.37
C GLY A 136 16.11 -4.86 -6.96
N HIS A 137 15.44 -5.45 -5.94
CA HIS A 137 15.84 -5.36 -4.54
C HIS A 137 15.77 -6.69 -3.82
N ASP A 138 16.79 -6.98 -3.00
CA ASP A 138 16.90 -8.19 -2.18
C ASP A 138 16.35 -7.91 -0.76
N ARG A 139 15.02 -7.79 -0.63
CA ARG A 139 14.35 -7.35 0.59
C ARG A 139 13.21 -8.28 1.06
N LEU A 140 13.07 -9.45 0.47
CA LEU A 140 11.95 -10.35 0.78
C LEU A 140 11.93 -10.72 2.27
N ASP A 141 13.07 -11.06 2.86
CA ASP A 141 13.16 -11.49 4.26
C ASP A 141 12.72 -10.38 5.24
N GLU A 142 13.07 -9.11 4.94
CA GLU A 142 12.65 -7.95 5.75
C GLU A 142 11.12 -7.77 5.68
N ILE A 143 10.52 -7.97 4.50
CA ILE A 143 9.07 -7.89 4.32
C ILE A 143 8.36 -9.01 5.10
N LEU A 144 8.88 -10.23 5.02
CA LEU A 144 8.32 -11.38 5.74
C LEU A 144 8.43 -11.21 7.27
N GLU A 145 9.53 -10.63 7.76
CA GLU A 145 9.65 -10.30 9.19
C GLU A 145 8.66 -9.20 9.60
N GLY A 146 8.48 -8.18 8.76
CA GLY A 146 7.46 -7.15 8.99
C GLY A 146 6.05 -7.74 9.09
N ILE A 147 5.71 -8.73 8.25
CA ILE A 147 4.44 -9.45 8.33
C ILE A 147 4.31 -10.17 9.67
N ARG A 148 5.36 -10.89 10.12
CA ARG A 148 5.36 -11.56 11.43
C ARG A 148 5.18 -10.57 12.58
N THR A 149 5.80 -9.39 12.49
CA THR A 149 5.63 -8.32 13.49
C THR A 149 4.19 -7.84 13.52
N LEU A 150 3.56 -7.56 12.37
CA LEU A 150 2.15 -7.19 12.30
C LEU A 150 1.24 -8.27 12.91
N GLN A 151 1.55 -9.55 12.70
CA GLN A 151 0.78 -10.66 13.30
C GLN A 151 0.94 -10.71 14.82
N LYS A 152 2.15 -10.52 15.35
CA LYS A 152 2.41 -10.43 16.80
C LYS A 152 1.62 -9.29 17.45
N LEU A 153 1.43 -8.19 16.72
CA LEU A 153 0.60 -7.05 17.14
C LEU A 153 -0.91 -7.29 16.97
N ASN A 154 -1.34 -8.49 16.59
CA ASN A 154 -2.73 -8.81 16.26
C ASN A 154 -3.34 -7.91 15.18
N PHE A 155 -2.52 -7.39 14.27
CA PHE A 155 -2.99 -6.56 13.16
C PHE A 155 -3.88 -7.39 12.23
N LYS A 156 -5.13 -6.94 12.08
CA LYS A 156 -6.15 -7.67 11.34
C LYS A 156 -6.22 -7.24 9.91
N ASN A 157 -6.43 -7.79 8.90
CA ASN A 157 -6.53 -7.32 7.52
C ASN A 157 -5.17 -7.13 6.82
N ILE A 158 -4.30 -8.11 6.96
CA ILE A 158 -3.12 -8.24 6.12
C ILE A 158 -3.54 -8.94 4.82
N LYS A 159 -3.11 -8.43 3.67
CA LYS A 159 -3.29 -9.07 2.36
C LYS A 159 -2.00 -9.04 1.58
N ILE A 160 -1.75 -10.08 0.81
CA ILE A 160 -0.67 -10.12 -0.17
C ILE A 160 -1.28 -9.97 -1.55
N ASN A 161 -0.69 -9.11 -2.35
CA ASN A 161 -0.98 -8.99 -3.78
C ASN A 161 0.25 -9.45 -4.55
N ALA A 162 0.04 -10.24 -5.59
CA ALA A 162 1.06 -10.61 -6.55
C ALA A 162 0.58 -10.29 -7.97
N VAL A 163 1.45 -9.71 -8.77
CA VAL A 163 1.25 -9.56 -10.21
C VAL A 163 1.77 -10.83 -10.87
N LEU A 164 0.90 -11.55 -11.57
CA LEU A 164 1.31 -12.75 -12.29
C LEU A 164 1.95 -12.36 -13.62
N LEU A 165 3.17 -12.80 -13.81
CA LEU A 165 3.99 -12.54 -14.99
C LEU A 165 4.29 -13.86 -15.68
N LYS A 166 3.79 -14.01 -16.91
CA LYS A 166 3.90 -15.24 -17.71
C LYS A 166 5.35 -15.71 -17.84
N GLY A 167 5.59 -16.96 -17.47
CA GLY A 167 6.91 -17.60 -17.55
C GLY A 167 7.90 -17.16 -16.46
N ILE A 168 7.44 -16.41 -15.44
CA ILE A 168 8.31 -15.93 -14.35
C ILE A 168 7.83 -16.44 -13.00
N ASN A 169 6.59 -16.12 -12.61
CA ASN A 169 6.01 -16.48 -11.31
C ASN A 169 4.61 -17.10 -11.43
N ASP A 170 4.23 -17.58 -12.62
CA ASP A 170 2.96 -18.24 -12.92
C ASP A 170 3.06 -19.77 -12.92
N THR A 171 4.05 -20.31 -12.22
CA THR A 171 4.26 -21.77 -12.10
C THR A 171 3.44 -22.37 -10.96
N HIS A 172 3.12 -23.66 -11.07
CA HIS A 172 2.42 -24.41 -10.02
C HIS A 172 3.16 -24.33 -8.67
N GLU A 173 4.49 -24.42 -8.70
CA GLU A 173 5.34 -24.32 -7.50
C GLU A 173 5.19 -22.96 -6.80
N GLU A 174 5.13 -21.85 -7.55
CA GLU A 174 4.91 -20.51 -6.97
C GLU A 174 3.52 -20.43 -6.33
N PHE A 175 2.48 -20.95 -6.97
CA PHE A 175 1.13 -20.98 -6.39
C PHE A 175 1.07 -21.82 -5.12
N GLU A 176 1.72 -22.98 -5.07
CA GLU A 176 1.80 -23.81 -3.85
C GLU A 176 2.53 -23.07 -2.71
N LYS A 177 3.64 -22.39 -3.02
CA LYS A 177 4.36 -21.56 -2.02
C LYS A 177 3.46 -20.50 -1.42
N PHE A 178 2.73 -19.75 -2.25
CA PHE A 178 1.77 -18.75 -1.77
C PHE A 178 0.64 -19.38 -0.96
N GLY A 179 0.04 -20.47 -1.44
CA GLY A 179 -1.02 -21.18 -0.73
C GLY A 179 -0.57 -21.64 0.66
N ASN A 180 0.61 -22.27 0.75
CA ASN A 180 1.19 -22.70 2.01
C ASN A 180 1.53 -21.51 2.93
N PHE A 181 2.09 -20.44 2.37
CA PHE A 181 2.41 -19.24 3.14
C PHE A 181 1.15 -18.61 3.75
N ILE A 182 0.09 -18.41 2.96
CA ILE A 182 -1.18 -17.83 3.41
C ILE A 182 -1.82 -18.72 4.48
N LYS A 183 -1.87 -20.03 4.27
CA LYS A 183 -2.43 -21.00 5.22
C LYS A 183 -1.69 -20.99 6.56
N ASN A 184 -0.35 -21.04 6.50
CA ASN A 184 0.49 -21.10 7.70
C ASN A 184 0.49 -19.80 8.49
N ASN A 185 0.32 -18.67 7.83
CA ASN A 185 0.31 -17.34 8.44
C ASN A 185 -1.11 -16.79 8.70
N LYS A 186 -2.17 -17.52 8.33
CA LYS A 186 -3.58 -17.12 8.52
C LYS A 186 -3.87 -15.72 7.92
N ILE A 187 -3.34 -15.45 6.74
CA ILE A 187 -3.48 -14.18 6.00
C ILE A 187 -4.60 -14.30 4.96
#